data_f514fc931aa604c979fb2e981fc3ce55
#
_entry.id   f514fc931aa604c979fb2e981fc3ce55
#
_cell.length_a   1.000
_cell.length_b   1.000
_cell.length_c   1.000
_cell.angle_alpha   90.00
_cell.angle_beta   90.00
_cell.angle_gamma   90.00
#
_symmetry.space_group_name_H-M   'P 1'
#
loop_
_entity.id
_entity.type
_entity.pdbx_description
1 polymer ?
#
loop_
_entity_poly.entity_id
_entity_poly.type
_entity_poly.pdbx_seq_one_letter_code
_entity_poly.pdbx_strand_id
1 'polypeptide(L)'
;MNKNYNFFLVSDSTGETLDRIYLALKAQFPNNNYKIHHFAFMRTTTQTATLINACKKTENPIILYTLVEKQTTNHIINECKTYNIPCFGILDYLIPQFEKIFNQKATLKPSGQHELNKEYYRKIE
;
A
#
# COMPACT_ATOMS: atom_id res chain seq x y z
N MET A 1 -14.57 -11.91 21.82
CA MET A 1 -15.31 -10.75 21.27
C MET A 1 -14.68 -10.28 19.98
N ASN A 2 -15.51 -10.04 18.95
CA ASN A 2 -15.01 -9.56 17.66
C ASN A 2 -14.68 -8.08 17.76
N LYS A 3 -13.51 -7.71 17.27
CA LYS A 3 -13.10 -6.31 17.18
C LYS A 3 -13.34 -5.79 15.76
N ASN A 4 -13.48 -4.49 15.65
CA ASN A 4 -13.66 -3.79 14.37
C ASN A 4 -12.33 -3.18 13.95
N TYR A 5 -11.90 -3.52 12.73
CA TYR A 5 -10.67 -3.00 12.16
C TYR A 5 -10.96 -2.32 10.83
N ASN A 6 -10.24 -1.26 10.56
CA ASN A 6 -10.37 -0.50 9.32
C ASN A 6 -9.07 -0.57 8.55
N PHE A 7 -9.09 -1.25 7.41
CA PHE A 7 -7.93 -1.37 6.54
C PHE A 7 -7.94 -0.26 5.50
N PHE A 8 -6.84 0.48 5.46
CA PHE A 8 -6.61 1.52 4.46
C PHE A 8 -5.61 0.95 3.46
N LEU A 9 -6.10 0.63 2.26
CA LEU A 9 -5.28 0.04 1.20
C LEU A 9 -4.80 1.16 0.29
N VAL A 10 -3.50 1.43 0.34
CA VAL A 10 -2.90 2.62 -0.27
C VAL A 10 -1.97 2.20 -1.40
N SER A 11 -2.27 2.62 -2.61
CA SER A 11 -1.52 2.22 -3.80
C SER A 11 -1.20 3.42 -4.68
N ASP A 12 -0.09 3.34 -5.41
CA ASP A 12 0.23 4.30 -6.47
C ASP A 12 -0.37 3.89 -7.82
N SER A 13 -1.16 2.82 -7.84
CA SER A 13 -1.91 2.36 -9.01
C SER A 13 -3.35 2.03 -8.58
N THR A 14 -3.97 1.01 -9.19
CA THR A 14 -5.38 0.66 -8.92
C THR A 14 -5.61 0.00 -7.56
N GLY A 15 -4.58 -0.63 -6.98
CA GLY A 15 -4.73 -1.30 -5.69
C GLY A 15 -5.19 -2.75 -5.76
N GLU A 16 -5.22 -3.36 -6.95
CA GLU A 16 -5.67 -4.74 -7.10
C GLU A 16 -4.83 -5.73 -6.29
N THR A 17 -3.52 -5.52 -6.24
CA THR A 17 -2.62 -6.38 -5.47
C THR A 17 -2.96 -6.34 -3.98
N LEU A 18 -3.22 -5.14 -3.46
CA LEU A 18 -3.59 -4.98 -2.05
C LEU A 18 -4.93 -5.62 -1.72
N ASP A 19 -5.89 -5.57 -2.64
CA ASP A 19 -7.16 -6.25 -2.43
C ASP A 19 -6.96 -7.75 -2.21
N ARG A 20 -6.10 -8.37 -3.00
CA ARG A 20 -5.81 -9.80 -2.89
C ARG A 20 -5.07 -10.12 -1.59
N ILE A 21 -4.11 -9.29 -1.20
CA ILE A 21 -3.39 -9.45 0.07
C ILE A 21 -4.35 -9.32 1.23
N TYR A 22 -5.22 -8.33 1.20
CA TYR A 22 -6.23 -8.13 2.25
C TYR A 22 -7.12 -9.37 2.40
N LEU A 23 -7.61 -9.92 1.28
CA LEU A 23 -8.45 -11.11 1.33
C LEU A 23 -7.72 -12.31 1.93
N ALA A 24 -6.43 -12.47 1.59
CA ALA A 24 -5.62 -13.54 2.15
C ALA A 24 -5.45 -13.39 3.67
N LEU A 25 -5.20 -12.17 4.14
CA LEU A 25 -5.08 -11.91 5.57
C LEU A 25 -6.39 -12.13 6.29
N LYS A 26 -7.49 -11.62 5.74
CA LYS A 26 -8.81 -11.78 6.33
C LYS A 26 -9.17 -13.25 6.50
N ALA A 27 -8.80 -14.08 5.54
CA ALA A 27 -9.07 -15.52 5.59
C ALA A 27 -8.34 -16.19 6.77
N GLN A 28 -7.18 -15.66 7.18
CA GLN A 28 -6.43 -16.20 8.30
C GLN A 28 -6.95 -15.74 9.66
N PHE A 29 -7.74 -14.68 9.70
CA PHE A 29 -8.27 -14.11 10.94
C PHE A 29 -9.77 -13.86 10.80
N PRO A 30 -10.59 -14.92 10.76
CA PRO A 30 -12.01 -14.79 10.43
C PRO A 30 -12.89 -14.22 11.54
N ASN A 31 -12.39 -14.09 12.76
CA ASN A 31 -13.20 -13.77 13.92
C ASN A 31 -13.25 -12.28 14.27
N ASN A 32 -12.87 -11.41 13.32
CA ASN A 32 -12.96 -9.96 13.50
C ASN A 32 -13.88 -9.37 12.44
N ASN A 33 -14.29 -8.13 12.65
CA ASN A 33 -15.03 -7.36 11.66
C ASN A 33 -14.08 -6.42 10.93
N TYR A 34 -14.18 -6.36 9.61
CA TYR A 34 -13.27 -5.59 8.79
C TYR A 34 -14.02 -4.66 7.86
N LYS A 35 -13.53 -3.43 7.74
CA LYS A 35 -13.92 -2.48 6.69
C LYS A 35 -12.70 -2.12 5.88
N ILE A 36 -12.91 -1.86 4.59
CA ILE A 36 -11.82 -1.49 3.67
C ILE A 36 -12.05 -0.07 3.18
N HIS A 37 -10.96 0.70 3.13
CA HIS A 37 -10.94 2.04 2.55
C HIS A 37 -9.85 2.05 1.49
N HIS A 38 -10.20 2.38 0.24
CA HIS A 38 -9.26 2.39 -0.88
C HIS A 38 -8.72 3.79 -1.13
N PHE A 39 -7.39 3.90 -1.21
CA PHE A 39 -6.69 5.13 -1.59
C PHE A 39 -5.78 4.78 -2.76
N ALA A 40 -6.34 4.82 -3.97
CA ALA A 40 -5.62 4.50 -5.20
C ALA A 40 -4.93 5.74 -5.77
N PHE A 41 -3.96 5.52 -6.63
CA PHE A 41 -3.24 6.59 -7.36
C PHE A 41 -2.64 7.65 -6.43
N MET A 42 -2.08 7.20 -5.31
CA MET A 42 -1.42 8.07 -4.34
C MET A 42 -0.15 8.66 -4.96
N ARG A 43 -0.07 9.99 -5.03
CA ARG A 43 1.06 10.68 -5.67
C ARG A 43 1.62 11.84 -4.86
N THR A 44 0.82 12.46 -4.01
CA THR A 44 1.18 13.74 -3.38
C THR A 44 1.11 13.68 -1.87
N THR A 45 1.81 14.59 -1.21
CA THR A 45 1.74 14.72 0.25
C THR A 45 0.38 15.24 0.71
N THR A 46 -0.35 15.97 -0.14
CA THR A 46 -1.72 16.38 0.15
C THR A 46 -2.63 15.16 0.28
N GLN A 47 -2.49 14.20 -0.65
CA GLN A 47 -3.23 12.95 -0.58
C GLN A 47 -2.87 12.14 0.67
N THR A 48 -1.59 12.11 1.02
CA THR A 48 -1.12 11.44 2.23
C THR A 48 -1.72 12.07 3.49
N ALA A 49 -1.79 13.39 3.54
CA ALA A 49 -2.40 14.08 4.67
C ALA A 49 -3.88 13.72 4.81
N THR A 50 -4.60 13.62 3.69
CA THR A 50 -6.00 13.20 3.69
C THR A 50 -6.16 11.78 4.23
N LEU A 51 -5.27 10.87 3.83
CA LEU A 51 -5.22 9.50 4.33
C LEU A 51 -5.03 9.47 5.85
N ILE A 52 -4.04 10.17 6.35
CA ILE A 52 -3.72 10.16 7.77
C ILE A 52 -4.87 10.77 8.58
N ASN A 53 -5.48 11.85 8.10
CA ASN A 53 -6.64 12.45 8.76
C ASN A 53 -7.81 11.46 8.84
N ALA A 54 -8.05 10.68 7.79
CA ALA A 54 -9.07 9.66 7.79
C ALA A 54 -8.76 8.56 8.82
N CYS A 55 -7.51 8.12 8.89
CA CYS A 55 -7.08 7.12 9.86
C CYS A 55 -7.28 7.59 11.30
N LYS A 56 -6.95 8.85 11.59
CA LYS A 56 -7.07 9.41 12.93
C LYS A 56 -8.51 9.45 13.44
N LYS A 57 -9.48 9.48 12.54
CA LYS A 57 -10.91 9.54 12.88
C LYS A 57 -11.57 8.16 12.90
N THR A 58 -10.81 7.11 12.66
CA THR A 58 -11.35 5.78 12.43
C THR A 58 -10.87 4.83 13.53
N GLU A 59 -11.74 3.92 13.95
CA GLU A 59 -11.43 2.91 14.96
C GLU A 59 -10.46 1.88 14.39
N ASN A 60 -9.38 1.61 15.11
CA ASN A 60 -8.39 0.59 14.78
C ASN A 60 -7.95 0.64 13.31
N PRO A 61 -7.35 1.76 12.87
CA PRO A 61 -6.87 1.85 11.49
C PRO A 61 -5.59 1.06 11.29
N ILE A 62 -5.48 0.41 10.14
CA ILE A 62 -4.28 -0.29 9.71
C ILE A 62 -4.01 0.10 8.27
N ILE A 63 -2.79 0.52 7.95
CA ILE A 63 -2.41 0.87 6.59
C ILE A 63 -1.60 -0.26 5.98
N LEU A 64 -2.02 -0.73 4.80
CA LEU A 64 -1.22 -1.57 3.92
C LEU A 64 -0.96 -0.77 2.64
N TYR A 65 0.30 -0.70 2.23
CA TYR A 65 0.59 0.09 1.04
C TYR A 65 1.52 -0.64 0.07
N THR A 66 1.35 -0.32 -1.22
CA THR A 66 2.27 -0.68 -2.29
C THR A 66 2.67 0.62 -2.99
N LEU A 67 3.60 1.33 -2.38
CA LEU A 67 4.14 2.59 -2.87
C LEU A 67 5.63 2.42 -3.06
N VAL A 68 6.17 2.99 -4.13
CA VAL A 68 7.59 2.87 -4.42
C VAL A 68 8.35 4.18 -4.30
N GLU A 69 7.68 5.33 -4.40
CA GLU A 69 8.33 6.63 -4.27
C GLU A 69 8.64 6.91 -2.81
N LYS A 70 9.92 7.18 -2.54
CA LYS A 70 10.40 7.31 -1.15
C LYS A 70 9.84 8.50 -0.42
N GLN A 71 9.63 9.63 -1.09
CA GLN A 71 9.08 10.82 -0.44
C GLN A 71 7.69 10.56 0.14
N THR A 72 6.82 9.96 -0.66
CA THR A 72 5.46 9.61 -0.24
C THR A 72 5.48 8.56 0.86
N THR A 73 6.30 7.53 0.70
CA THR A 73 6.43 6.44 1.68
C THR A 73 6.93 6.95 3.02
N ASN A 74 7.98 7.78 3.00
CA ASN A 74 8.54 8.33 4.22
C ASN A 74 7.55 9.22 4.96
N HIS A 75 6.75 9.99 4.24
CA HIS A 75 5.73 10.83 4.84
C HIS A 75 4.70 9.98 5.59
N ILE A 76 4.23 8.91 4.95
CA ILE A 76 3.27 7.99 5.58
C ILE A 76 3.89 7.34 6.82
N ILE A 77 5.10 6.82 6.71
CA ILE A 77 5.77 6.14 7.83
C ILE A 77 5.93 7.09 9.01
N ASN A 78 6.38 8.32 8.77
CA ASN A 78 6.60 9.30 9.84
C ASN A 78 5.29 9.68 10.53
N GLU A 79 4.23 9.92 9.77
CA GLU A 79 2.92 10.24 10.33
C GLU A 79 2.34 9.07 11.12
N CYS A 80 2.52 7.85 10.62
CA CYS A 80 2.05 6.66 11.33
C CYS A 80 2.78 6.46 12.66
N LYS A 81 4.08 6.76 12.71
CA LYS A 81 4.83 6.72 13.98
C LYS A 81 4.30 7.75 14.96
N THR A 82 4.02 8.96 14.49
CA THR A 82 3.51 10.05 15.33
C THR A 82 2.16 9.69 15.98
N TYR A 83 1.28 9.05 15.21
CA TYR A 83 -0.08 8.77 15.66
C TYR A 83 -0.32 7.29 16.03
N ASN A 84 0.75 6.48 16.09
CA ASN A 84 0.68 5.07 16.47
C ASN A 84 -0.28 4.27 15.58
N ILE A 85 -0.20 4.48 14.27
CA ILE A 85 -1.00 3.75 13.29
C ILE A 85 -0.16 2.60 12.75
N PRO A 86 -0.59 1.34 12.87
CA PRO A 86 0.10 0.22 12.23
C PRO A 86 0.16 0.42 10.71
N CYS A 87 1.36 0.28 10.14
CA CYS A 87 1.60 0.63 8.74
C CYS A 87 2.60 -0.37 8.16
N PHE A 88 2.22 -1.00 7.04
CA PHE A 88 3.03 -2.06 6.43
C PHE A 88 3.17 -1.82 4.94
N GLY A 89 4.42 -1.72 4.48
CA GLY A 89 4.72 -1.61 3.05
C GLY A 89 5.07 -2.96 2.47
N ILE A 90 4.25 -3.42 1.53
CA ILE A 90 4.38 -4.77 0.99
C ILE A 90 5.67 -4.94 0.20
N LEU A 91 6.09 -3.92 -0.54
CA LEU A 91 7.29 -3.97 -1.38
C LEU A 91 8.56 -3.52 -0.65
N ASP A 92 8.43 -2.94 0.53
CA ASP A 92 9.56 -2.33 1.24
C ASP A 92 10.63 -3.34 1.64
N TYR A 93 10.23 -4.56 1.94
CA TYR A 93 11.18 -5.63 2.24
C TYR A 93 11.73 -6.28 0.95
N LEU A 94 10.86 -6.53 -0.02
CA LEU A 94 11.22 -7.30 -1.21
C LEU A 94 12.14 -6.53 -2.17
N ILE A 95 11.88 -5.24 -2.39
CA ILE A 95 12.67 -4.45 -3.35
C ILE A 95 14.16 -4.46 -3.01
N PRO A 96 14.58 -4.16 -1.77
CA PRO A 96 16.02 -4.22 -1.45
C PRO A 96 16.63 -5.60 -1.61
N GLN A 97 15.88 -6.66 -1.33
CA GLN A 97 16.39 -8.03 -1.49
C GLN A 97 16.66 -8.35 -2.97
N PHE A 98 15.75 -7.95 -3.84
CA PHE A 98 15.91 -8.19 -5.27
C PHE A 98 16.93 -7.27 -5.92
N GLU A 99 17.13 -6.07 -5.39
CA GLU A 99 18.25 -5.22 -5.82
C GLU A 99 19.58 -5.92 -5.60
N LYS A 100 19.73 -6.62 -4.49
CA LYS A 100 20.94 -7.38 -4.20
C LYS A 100 21.09 -8.59 -5.12
N ILE A 101 20.01 -9.34 -5.33
CA ILE A 101 20.01 -10.54 -6.15
C ILE A 101 20.38 -10.19 -7.60
N PHE A 102 19.75 -9.14 -8.14
CA PHE A 102 19.96 -8.74 -9.54
C PHE A 102 21.17 -7.83 -9.73
N ASN A 103 21.75 -7.32 -8.65
CA ASN A 103 22.80 -6.30 -8.68
C ASN A 103 22.38 -5.11 -9.55
N GLN A 104 21.15 -4.65 -9.32
CA GLN A 104 20.52 -3.54 -10.04
C GLN A 104 19.72 -2.70 -9.08
N LYS A 105 19.53 -1.43 -9.41
CA LYS A 105 18.67 -0.55 -8.66
C LYS A 105 17.25 -0.60 -9.21
N ALA A 106 16.26 -0.63 -8.32
CA ALA A 106 14.87 -0.56 -8.72
C ALA A 106 14.57 0.80 -9.35
N THR A 107 13.63 0.83 -10.30
CA THR A 107 13.26 2.08 -10.97
C THR A 107 12.52 3.03 -10.03
N LEU A 108 11.82 2.48 -9.04
CA LEU A 108 10.96 3.21 -8.09
C LEU A 108 9.95 4.13 -8.80
N LYS A 109 9.47 3.69 -9.95
CA LYS A 109 8.43 4.40 -10.71
C LYS A 109 7.06 3.96 -10.24
N PRO A 110 6.18 4.89 -9.85
CA PRO A 110 4.79 4.56 -9.55
C PRO A 110 4.11 3.90 -10.74
N SER A 111 3.25 2.91 -10.45
CA SER A 111 2.46 2.20 -11.47
C SER A 111 3.29 1.45 -12.52
N GLY A 112 4.50 1.01 -12.15
CA GLY A 112 5.38 0.28 -13.07
C GLY A 112 4.72 -0.96 -13.69
N GLN A 113 3.88 -1.67 -12.92
CA GLN A 113 3.18 -2.85 -13.41
C GLN A 113 2.19 -2.51 -14.52
N HIS A 114 1.61 -1.32 -14.52
CA HIS A 114 0.72 -0.86 -15.59
C HIS A 114 1.48 -0.58 -16.88
N GLU A 115 2.67 -0.02 -16.78
CA GLU A 115 3.52 0.20 -17.95
C GLU A 115 3.90 -1.11 -18.60
N LEU A 116 4.24 -2.12 -17.80
CA LEU A 116 4.54 -3.47 -18.28
C LEU A 116 3.36 -4.07 -19.02
N ASN A 117 2.16 -3.96 -18.47
CA ASN A 117 0.96 -4.48 -19.08
C ASN A 117 0.67 -3.80 -20.41
N LYS A 118 0.86 -2.49 -20.50
CA LYS A 118 0.68 -1.75 -21.74
C LYS A 118 1.65 -2.23 -22.83
N GLU A 119 2.91 -2.42 -22.48
CA GLU A 119 3.91 -2.91 -23.43
C GLU A 119 3.59 -4.33 -23.90
N TYR A 120 3.15 -5.18 -22.98
CA TYR A 120 2.76 -6.55 -23.31
C TYR A 120 1.63 -6.58 -24.34
N TYR A 121 0.58 -5.79 -24.11
CA TYR A 121 -0.54 -5.74 -25.04
C TYR A 121 -0.19 -5.12 -26.38
N ARG A 122 0.69 -4.13 -26.41
CA ARG A 122 1.19 -3.55 -27.67
C ARG A 122 1.91 -4.57 -28.52
N LYS A 123 2.67 -5.48 -27.91
CA LYS A 123 3.42 -6.50 -28.64
C LYS A 123 2.51 -7.55 -29.25
N ILE A 124 1.35 -7.78 -28.68
CA ILE A 124 0.37 -8.74 -29.19
C ILE A 124 -0.39 -8.16 -30.40
N GLU A 125 -0.65 -6.88 -30.40
CA GLU A 125 -1.33 -6.20 -31.51
C GLU A 125 -0.42 -6.08 -32.74
#